data_36be1fc29e5e7258ee0677b87cc9a4bd
#
_entry.id   36be1fc29e5e7258ee0677b87cc9a4bd
#
_cell.length_a   1.000
_cell.length_b   1.000
_cell.length_c   1.000
_cell.angle_alpha   90.00
_cell.angle_beta   90.00
_cell.angle_gamma   90.00
#
_symmetry.space_group_name_H-M   'P 1'
#
loop_
_entity.id
_entity.type
_entity.pdbx_description
1 polymer ?
#
loop_
_entity_poly.entity_id
_entity_poly.type
_entity_poly.pdbx_seq_one_letter_code
_entity_poly.pdbx_strand_id
1 'polypeptide(L)'
;MKEAIISVSGGLDSSSLLLNLLANNYKVHIINFDYGSKQNKHELKYLQKNLEYLKSKGFDIDYQTIDISNAMRDLDSSLTRENIDTPEGEYSRENQEIIFVPNRNAIFASIIFAKALTLYKDTGNDVSICLGIHNNETSTYPDCTPQFAEKLFAAFQEGNWDSNHIHQYIPYVKVNKIDILKDAINSCKKLGLDLNEFMKNTLSCYKPDKEGRACGKCPTCMERLSIFRELGLEDPAEYME
;
A
#
# COMPACT_ATOMS: atom_id res chain seq x y z
N MET A 1 2.72 6.98 -23.31
CA MET A 1 2.05 6.00 -22.40
C MET A 1 2.11 6.62 -21.00
N LYS A 2 1.08 6.44 -20.16
CA LYS A 2 1.16 6.95 -18.78
C LYS A 2 2.02 5.99 -17.95
N GLU A 3 3.07 6.52 -17.32
CA GLU A 3 3.95 5.73 -16.45
C GLU A 3 3.56 6.00 -14.98
N ALA A 4 3.63 4.98 -14.13
CA ALA A 4 3.40 5.14 -12.70
C ALA A 4 4.40 4.32 -11.88
N ILE A 5 4.94 4.93 -10.83
CA ILE A 5 5.69 4.20 -9.79
C ILE A 5 4.81 4.13 -8.55
N ILE A 6 4.58 2.92 -8.07
CA ILE A 6 3.71 2.66 -6.92
C ILE A 6 4.46 1.89 -5.83
N SER A 7 4.24 2.28 -4.55
CA SER A 7 4.61 1.44 -3.42
C SER A 7 3.52 0.40 -3.17
N VAL A 8 3.89 -0.89 -3.23
CA VAL A 8 2.97 -1.99 -2.93
C VAL A 8 3.53 -2.85 -1.81
N SER A 9 2.85 -2.84 -0.67
CA SER A 9 3.23 -3.67 0.49
C SER A 9 2.74 -5.12 0.39
N GLY A 10 1.67 -5.36 -0.37
CA GLY A 10 0.91 -6.61 -0.37
C GLY A 10 -0.37 -6.54 0.49
N GLY A 11 -0.63 -5.39 1.13
CA GLY A 11 -1.89 -5.10 1.81
C GLY A 11 -3.02 -4.72 0.86
N LEU A 12 -4.26 -4.68 1.37
CA LEU A 12 -5.47 -4.41 0.58
C LEU A 12 -5.39 -3.09 -0.19
N ASP A 13 -5.02 -1.99 0.49
CA ASP A 13 -5.10 -0.64 -0.09
C ASP A 13 -4.12 -0.43 -1.24
N SER A 14 -2.86 -0.80 -1.05
CA SER A 14 -1.82 -0.67 -2.08
C SER A 14 -2.06 -1.63 -3.26
N SER A 15 -2.61 -2.82 -2.99
CA SER A 15 -2.99 -3.78 -4.02
C SER A 15 -4.22 -3.31 -4.80
N SER A 16 -5.18 -2.67 -4.15
CA SER A 16 -6.33 -2.04 -4.82
C SER A 16 -5.89 -0.89 -5.74
N LEU A 17 -4.92 -0.07 -5.28
CA LEU A 17 -4.36 1.01 -6.10
C LEU A 17 -3.60 0.46 -7.31
N LEU A 18 -2.91 -0.67 -7.18
CA LEU A 18 -2.28 -1.36 -8.31
C LEU A 18 -3.32 -1.75 -9.35
N LEU A 19 -4.44 -2.37 -8.95
CA LEU A 19 -5.55 -2.70 -9.85
C LEU A 19 -6.13 -1.45 -10.53
N ASN A 20 -6.31 -0.36 -9.79
CA ASN A 20 -6.79 0.91 -10.32
C ASN A 20 -5.87 1.44 -11.43
N LEU A 21 -4.56 1.46 -11.20
CA LEU A 21 -3.58 1.91 -12.19
C LEU A 21 -3.62 1.05 -13.46
N LEU A 22 -3.66 -0.27 -13.33
CA LEU A 22 -3.77 -1.19 -14.46
C LEU A 22 -5.08 -0.97 -15.23
N ALA A 23 -6.22 -0.80 -14.53
CA ALA A 23 -7.53 -0.55 -15.13
C ALA A 23 -7.62 0.82 -15.83
N ASN A 24 -6.71 1.75 -15.52
CA ASN A 24 -6.57 3.06 -16.17
C ASN A 24 -5.42 3.11 -17.19
N ASN A 25 -4.91 1.96 -17.62
CA ASN A 25 -3.89 1.79 -18.66
C ASN A 25 -2.54 2.47 -18.34
N TYR A 26 -2.14 2.49 -17.07
CA TYR A 26 -0.79 2.86 -16.71
C TYR A 26 0.17 1.70 -16.96
N LYS A 27 1.37 2.00 -17.43
CA LYS A 27 2.53 1.13 -17.28
C LYS A 27 3.05 1.30 -15.86
N VAL A 28 3.03 0.22 -15.10
CA VAL A 28 3.24 0.27 -13.65
C VAL A 28 4.61 -0.30 -13.29
N HIS A 29 5.39 0.47 -12.50
CA HIS A 29 6.64 0.07 -11.88
C HIS A 29 6.39 -0.06 -10.38
N ILE A 30 6.47 -1.28 -9.87
CA ILE A 30 6.20 -1.60 -8.47
C ILE A 30 7.47 -1.53 -7.64
N ILE A 31 7.40 -0.80 -6.53
CA ILE A 31 8.41 -0.83 -5.48
C ILE A 31 7.78 -1.43 -4.22
N ASN A 32 8.35 -2.50 -3.72
CA ASN A 32 8.10 -2.99 -2.37
C ASN A 32 9.25 -2.54 -1.47
N PHE A 33 8.94 -2.02 -0.28
CA PHE A 33 9.94 -1.63 0.70
C PHE A 33 10.04 -2.68 1.80
N ASP A 34 11.22 -3.28 1.94
CA ASP A 34 11.59 -3.96 3.16
C ASP A 34 12.13 -2.92 4.16
N TYR A 35 11.29 -2.54 5.12
CA TYR A 35 11.69 -1.59 6.17
C TYR A 35 11.87 -2.28 7.53
N GLY A 36 11.95 -3.61 7.55
CA GLY A 36 12.16 -4.39 8.76
C GLY A 36 10.91 -4.57 9.61
N SER A 37 9.71 -4.49 9.04
CA SER A 37 8.49 -4.80 9.80
C SER A 37 8.35 -6.29 10.08
N LYS A 38 7.74 -6.62 11.21
CA LYS A 38 7.54 -8.00 11.67
C LYS A 38 6.80 -8.89 10.67
N GLN A 39 5.85 -8.29 9.93
CA GLN A 39 5.04 -8.97 8.93
C GLN A 39 5.63 -8.94 7.51
N ASN A 40 6.75 -8.25 7.29
CA ASN A 40 7.29 -7.97 5.95
C ASN A 40 7.46 -9.22 5.08
N LYS A 41 7.98 -10.32 5.65
CA LYS A 41 8.17 -11.58 4.90
C LYS A 41 6.86 -12.16 4.38
N HIS A 42 5.80 -12.04 5.17
CA HIS A 42 4.47 -12.52 4.78
C HIS A 42 3.83 -11.59 3.75
N GLU A 43 3.89 -10.27 3.95
CA GLU A 43 3.41 -9.29 2.98
C GLU A 43 4.06 -9.49 1.62
N LEU A 44 5.39 -9.65 1.58
CA LEU A 44 6.14 -9.91 0.35
C LEU A 44 5.70 -11.21 -0.33
N LYS A 45 5.48 -12.30 0.42
CA LYS A 45 4.98 -13.56 -0.11
C LYS A 45 3.62 -13.42 -0.78
N TYR A 46 2.69 -12.67 -0.15
CA TYR A 46 1.38 -12.41 -0.72
C TYR A 46 1.45 -11.51 -1.96
N LEU A 47 2.28 -10.47 -1.92
CA LEU A 47 2.53 -9.65 -3.10
C LEU A 47 3.05 -10.49 -4.28
N GLN A 48 4.03 -11.36 -4.04
CA GLN A 48 4.57 -12.23 -5.10
C GLN A 48 3.50 -13.11 -5.73
N LYS A 49 2.60 -13.72 -4.93
CA LYS A 49 1.46 -14.48 -5.45
C LYS A 49 0.55 -13.65 -6.36
N ASN A 50 0.26 -12.39 -5.97
CA ASN A 50 -0.53 -11.50 -6.80
C ASN A 50 0.19 -11.09 -8.09
N LEU A 51 1.51 -10.88 -8.04
CA LEU A 51 2.30 -10.61 -9.24
C LEU A 51 2.30 -11.80 -10.20
N GLU A 52 2.44 -13.03 -9.68
CA GLU A 52 2.32 -14.25 -10.47
C GLU A 52 0.93 -14.41 -11.11
N TYR A 53 -0.12 -14.13 -10.31
CA TYR A 53 -1.49 -14.14 -10.81
C TYR A 53 -1.70 -13.12 -11.94
N LEU A 54 -1.28 -11.87 -11.76
CA LEU A 54 -1.37 -10.83 -12.79
C LEU A 54 -0.57 -11.20 -14.03
N LYS A 55 0.64 -11.74 -13.87
CA LYS A 55 1.49 -12.21 -14.96
C LYS A 55 0.83 -13.35 -15.75
N SER A 56 0.16 -14.28 -15.06
CA SER A 56 -0.61 -15.37 -15.71
C SER A 56 -1.80 -14.84 -16.53
N LYS A 57 -2.27 -13.64 -16.26
CA LYS A 57 -3.33 -12.94 -17.00
C LYS A 57 -2.79 -12.02 -18.10
N GLY A 58 -1.47 -12.04 -18.34
CA GLY A 58 -0.83 -11.28 -19.44
C GLY A 58 -0.41 -9.85 -19.08
N PHE A 59 -0.42 -9.46 -17.81
CA PHE A 59 0.07 -8.16 -17.40
C PHE A 59 1.60 -8.19 -17.33
N ASP A 60 2.24 -7.23 -18.02
CA ASP A 60 3.67 -6.95 -17.90
C ASP A 60 3.90 -5.98 -16.74
N ILE A 61 4.55 -6.45 -15.69
CA ILE A 61 4.74 -5.68 -14.46
C ILE A 61 6.23 -5.68 -14.10
N ASP A 62 6.81 -4.50 -14.08
CA ASP A 62 8.13 -4.26 -13.52
C ASP A 62 8.05 -4.17 -11.99
N TYR A 63 8.94 -4.88 -11.30
CA TYR A 63 8.89 -5.03 -9.85
C TYR A 63 10.29 -5.07 -9.25
N GLN A 64 10.49 -4.35 -8.14
CA GLN A 64 11.70 -4.44 -7.33
C GLN A 64 11.38 -4.34 -5.83
N THR A 65 12.20 -5.00 -5.00
CA THR A 65 12.24 -4.78 -3.55
C THR A 65 13.42 -3.89 -3.20
N ILE A 66 13.19 -2.88 -2.36
CA ILE A 66 14.23 -1.99 -1.81
C ILE A 66 14.31 -2.25 -0.31
N ASP A 67 15.47 -2.75 0.12
CA ASP A 67 15.76 -2.95 1.54
C ASP A 67 16.27 -1.65 2.18
N ILE A 68 15.47 -1.11 3.09
CA ILE A 68 15.80 0.05 3.95
C ILE A 68 15.72 -0.31 5.43
N SER A 69 15.70 -1.60 5.76
CA SER A 69 15.49 -2.11 7.11
C SER A 69 16.53 -1.56 8.10
N ASN A 70 17.77 -1.43 7.67
CA ASN A 70 18.83 -0.85 8.50
C ASN A 70 18.58 0.62 8.86
N ALA A 71 18.01 1.41 7.97
CA ALA A 71 17.68 2.81 8.22
C ALA A 71 16.45 3.00 9.12
N MET A 72 15.58 2.00 9.18
CA MET A 72 14.29 2.04 9.89
C MET A 72 14.28 1.23 11.20
N ARG A 73 15.34 0.51 11.51
CA ARG A 73 15.41 -0.51 12.60
C ARG A 73 15.04 0.02 13.98
N ASP A 74 15.46 1.25 14.31
CA ASP A 74 15.30 1.81 15.65
C ASP A 74 14.09 2.74 15.77
N LEU A 75 13.26 2.83 14.75
CA LEU A 75 12.05 3.64 14.80
C LEU A 75 11.02 3.02 15.76
N ASP A 76 10.38 3.87 16.55
CA ASP A 76 9.49 3.47 17.64
C ASP A 76 8.10 3.09 17.11
N SER A 77 7.85 1.80 16.97
CA SER A 77 6.56 1.26 16.51
C SER A 77 6.44 -0.22 16.89
N SER A 78 5.21 -0.67 17.16
CA SER A 78 4.92 -2.10 17.32
C SER A 78 5.17 -2.92 16.05
N LEU A 79 5.28 -2.28 14.91
CA LEU A 79 5.55 -2.98 13.64
C LEU A 79 7.03 -3.28 13.43
N THR A 80 7.93 -2.55 14.09
CA THR A 80 9.39 -2.65 13.90
C THR A 80 10.13 -3.17 15.13
N ARG A 81 9.63 -2.90 16.34
CA ARG A 81 10.27 -3.31 17.59
C ARG A 81 9.68 -4.58 18.15
N GLU A 82 10.49 -5.61 18.38
CA GLU A 82 10.07 -6.91 18.93
C GLU A 82 9.46 -6.82 20.33
N ASN A 83 9.93 -5.87 21.15
CA ASN A 83 9.49 -5.67 22.53
C ASN A 83 8.20 -4.84 22.66
N ILE A 84 7.58 -4.43 21.57
CA ILE A 84 6.29 -3.71 21.59
C ILE A 84 5.23 -4.61 20.97
N ASP A 85 4.21 -4.94 21.75
CA ASP A 85 3.11 -5.76 21.27
C ASP A 85 2.21 -4.98 20.31
N THR A 86 1.75 -5.67 19.27
CA THR A 86 0.74 -5.13 18.36
C THR A 86 -0.62 -5.12 19.04
N PRO A 87 -1.31 -3.97 19.12
CA PRO A 87 -2.61 -3.88 19.79
C PRO A 87 -3.68 -4.70 19.08
N GLU A 88 -4.67 -5.18 19.86
CA GLU A 88 -5.89 -5.82 19.40
C GLU A 88 -7.08 -4.85 19.54
N GLY A 89 -8.21 -5.17 18.89
CA GLY A 89 -9.43 -4.38 18.93
C GLY A 89 -9.54 -3.36 17.80
N GLU A 90 -10.51 -2.46 17.90
CA GLU A 90 -10.77 -1.43 16.89
C GLU A 90 -9.69 -0.33 16.91
N TYR A 91 -9.67 0.49 15.84
CA TYR A 91 -8.81 1.66 15.81
C TYR A 91 -9.19 2.65 16.90
N SER A 92 -8.22 2.99 17.73
CA SER A 92 -8.25 4.11 18.66
C SER A 92 -7.01 4.96 18.45
N ARG A 93 -7.00 6.18 18.94
CA ARG A 93 -5.82 7.04 18.85
C ARG A 93 -4.59 6.38 19.51
N GLU A 94 -4.79 5.75 20.66
CA GLU A 94 -3.73 5.03 21.38
C GLU A 94 -3.15 3.87 20.54
N ASN A 95 -4.03 3.03 19.97
CA ASN A 95 -3.62 1.94 19.09
C ASN A 95 -2.86 2.44 17.85
N GLN A 96 -3.29 3.57 17.29
CA GLN A 96 -2.63 4.18 16.14
C GLN A 96 -1.24 4.71 16.49
N GLU A 97 -1.07 5.37 17.63
CA GLU A 97 0.22 5.89 18.10
C GLU A 97 1.23 4.75 18.28
N ILE A 98 0.81 3.58 18.80
CA ILE A 98 1.65 2.40 18.98
C ILE A 98 2.07 1.77 17.64
N ILE A 99 1.17 1.77 16.66
CA ILE A 99 1.38 1.16 15.33
C ILE A 99 2.17 2.11 14.40
N PHE A 100 2.06 3.40 14.58
CA PHE A 100 2.64 4.40 13.71
C PHE A 100 4.16 4.24 13.59
N VAL A 101 4.66 4.10 12.36
CA VAL A 101 6.10 4.13 12.08
C VAL A 101 6.49 5.55 11.70
N PRO A 102 7.27 6.27 12.52
CA PRO A 102 7.57 7.67 12.29
C PRO A 102 8.14 7.95 10.90
N ASN A 103 7.54 8.90 10.19
CA ASN A 103 7.99 9.41 8.89
C ASN A 103 8.06 8.37 7.74
N ARG A 104 7.48 7.17 7.91
CA ARG A 104 7.61 6.08 6.94
C ARG A 104 7.13 6.47 5.55
N ASN A 105 5.94 7.07 5.44
CA ASN A 105 5.37 7.44 4.14
C ASN A 105 6.16 8.53 3.44
N ALA A 106 6.79 9.47 4.17
CA ALA A 106 7.68 10.47 3.59
C ALA A 106 8.97 9.83 3.04
N ILE A 107 9.56 8.89 3.76
CA ILE A 107 10.76 8.15 3.33
C ILE A 107 10.46 7.38 2.03
N PHE A 108 9.35 6.65 1.99
CA PHE A 108 8.93 5.92 0.78
C PHE A 108 8.68 6.88 -0.39
N ALA A 109 7.95 7.96 -0.16
CA ALA A 109 7.68 8.97 -1.17
C ALA A 109 8.96 9.61 -1.72
N SER A 110 9.95 9.88 -0.87
CA SER A 110 11.24 10.46 -1.27
C SER A 110 12.00 9.53 -2.23
N ILE A 111 12.05 8.23 -1.94
CA ILE A 111 12.72 7.25 -2.79
C ILE A 111 11.95 7.08 -4.12
N ILE A 112 10.62 7.01 -4.06
CA ILE A 112 9.77 6.89 -5.24
C ILE A 112 9.92 8.10 -6.15
N PHE A 113 9.96 9.31 -5.57
CA PHE A 113 10.13 10.55 -6.34
C PHE A 113 11.48 10.59 -7.06
N ALA A 114 12.57 10.23 -6.40
CA ALA A 114 13.89 10.16 -7.02
C ALA A 114 13.94 9.16 -8.19
N LYS A 115 13.29 8.00 -8.02
CA LYS A 115 13.17 7.00 -9.10
C LYS A 115 12.26 7.47 -10.23
N ALA A 116 11.22 8.24 -9.94
CA ALA A 116 10.34 8.82 -10.96
C ALA A 116 11.09 9.83 -11.86
N LEU A 117 11.95 10.65 -11.27
CA LEU A 117 12.83 11.53 -12.03
C LEU A 117 13.79 10.77 -12.96
N THR A 118 14.33 9.64 -12.47
CA THR A 118 15.19 8.77 -13.28
C THR A 118 14.39 8.16 -14.44
N LEU A 119 13.21 7.60 -14.14
CA LEU A 119 12.34 7.01 -15.16
C LEU A 119 11.92 8.03 -16.22
N TYR A 120 11.60 9.27 -15.82
CA TYR A 120 11.35 10.36 -16.76
C TYR A 120 12.54 10.59 -17.69
N LYS A 121 13.75 10.68 -17.16
CA LYS A 121 14.98 10.86 -17.96
C LYS A 121 15.23 9.73 -18.95
N ASP A 122 14.90 8.50 -18.55
CA ASP A 122 15.11 7.32 -19.39
C ASP A 122 14.06 7.19 -20.51
N THR A 123 12.82 7.62 -20.25
CA THR A 123 11.68 7.37 -21.15
C THR A 123 11.17 8.62 -21.86
N GLY A 124 11.38 9.81 -21.30
CA GLY A 124 10.79 11.06 -21.73
C GLY A 124 9.28 11.18 -21.45
N ASN A 125 8.70 10.23 -20.73
CA ASN A 125 7.28 10.24 -20.36
C ASN A 125 7.07 10.85 -18.99
N ASP A 126 5.98 11.60 -18.81
CA ASP A 126 5.55 12.02 -17.47
C ASP A 126 5.27 10.81 -16.57
N VAL A 127 5.66 10.91 -15.30
CA VAL A 127 5.55 9.80 -14.33
C VAL A 127 4.66 10.21 -13.18
N SER A 128 3.71 9.34 -12.83
CA SER A 128 2.91 9.47 -11.61
C SER A 128 3.54 8.71 -10.45
N ILE A 129 3.68 9.36 -9.29
CA ILE A 129 4.05 8.69 -8.03
C ILE A 129 2.78 8.35 -7.25
N CYS A 130 2.70 7.10 -6.77
CA CYS A 130 1.48 6.54 -6.22
C CYS A 130 1.73 5.90 -4.86
N LEU A 131 0.93 6.30 -3.87
CA LEU A 131 0.90 5.72 -2.53
C LEU A 131 -0.54 5.35 -2.17
N GLY A 132 -0.73 4.14 -1.63
CA GLY A 132 -2.03 3.65 -1.17
C GLY A 132 -2.41 4.21 0.21
N ILE A 133 -2.18 5.51 0.44
CA ILE A 133 -2.57 6.19 1.67
C ILE A 133 -4.05 6.56 1.61
N HIS A 134 -4.73 6.37 2.73
CA HIS A 134 -6.13 6.79 2.88
C HIS A 134 -6.33 7.48 4.22
N ASN A 135 -7.33 8.32 4.28
CA ASN A 135 -7.73 9.06 5.47
C ASN A 135 -9.23 8.90 5.67
N ASN A 136 -9.64 8.43 6.82
CA ASN A 136 -11.06 8.39 7.21
C ASN A 136 -11.26 9.15 8.53
N GLU A 137 -12.53 9.39 8.91
CA GLU A 137 -12.89 10.15 10.11
C GLU A 137 -12.47 9.46 11.42
N THR A 138 -12.33 8.13 11.40
CA THR A 138 -12.08 7.31 12.60
C THR A 138 -10.62 6.89 12.75
N SER A 139 -9.84 6.91 11.68
CA SER A 139 -8.44 6.42 11.68
C SER A 139 -7.58 7.29 10.78
N THR A 140 -7.11 8.41 11.34
CA THR A 140 -6.27 9.36 10.62
C THR A 140 -4.84 9.32 11.15
N TYR A 141 -3.93 8.74 10.36
CA TYR A 141 -2.50 8.91 10.59
C TYR A 141 -2.04 10.28 10.07
N PRO A 142 -1.15 10.99 10.80
CA PRO A 142 -0.66 12.31 10.38
C PRO A 142 -0.09 12.33 8.96
N ASP A 143 0.60 11.27 8.57
CA ASP A 143 1.26 11.11 7.27
C ASP A 143 0.35 10.52 6.17
N CYS A 144 -0.95 10.39 6.44
CA CYS A 144 -1.98 9.98 5.47
C CYS A 144 -2.95 11.12 5.14
N THR A 145 -2.74 12.33 5.67
CA THR A 145 -3.63 13.47 5.41
C THR A 145 -3.38 14.09 4.03
N PRO A 146 -4.43 14.66 3.37
CA PRO A 146 -4.26 15.40 2.13
C PRO A 146 -3.25 16.54 2.24
N GLN A 147 -3.28 17.27 3.37
CA GLN A 147 -2.39 18.40 3.64
C GLN A 147 -0.92 17.97 3.75
N PHE A 148 -0.65 16.83 4.40
CA PHE A 148 0.70 16.28 4.47
C PHE A 148 1.19 15.89 3.07
N ALA A 149 0.39 15.15 2.31
CA ALA A 149 0.74 14.69 0.99
C ALA A 149 1.01 15.85 0.02
N GLU A 150 0.18 16.90 0.05
CA GLU A 150 0.35 18.10 -0.78
C GLU A 150 1.65 18.85 -0.45
N LYS A 151 1.92 19.09 0.85
CA LYS A 151 3.13 19.79 1.29
C LYS A 151 4.40 19.01 0.98
N LEU A 152 4.38 17.70 1.19
CA LEU A 152 5.51 16.83 0.89
C LEU A 152 5.82 16.85 -0.61
N PHE A 153 4.79 16.73 -1.45
CA PHE A 153 4.95 16.77 -2.89
C PHE A 153 5.45 18.14 -3.38
N ALA A 154 4.92 19.23 -2.84
CA ALA A 154 5.39 20.58 -3.14
C ALA A 154 6.88 20.76 -2.79
N ALA A 155 7.34 20.23 -1.65
CA ALA A 155 8.75 20.27 -1.29
C ALA A 155 9.64 19.48 -2.28
N PHE A 156 9.16 18.33 -2.78
CA PHE A 156 9.88 17.58 -3.82
C PHE A 156 9.93 18.36 -5.14
N GLN A 157 8.86 19.03 -5.52
CA GLN A 157 8.83 19.84 -6.74
C GLN A 157 9.79 21.03 -6.66
N GLU A 158 9.84 21.71 -5.53
CA GLU A 158 10.76 22.85 -5.31
C GLU A 158 12.23 22.40 -5.25
N GLY A 159 12.50 21.24 -4.68
CA GLY A 159 13.85 20.74 -4.44
C GLY A 159 14.51 20.00 -5.59
N ASN A 160 13.85 19.81 -6.74
CA ASN A 160 14.39 18.99 -7.82
C ASN A 160 14.17 19.61 -9.21
N TRP A 161 15.17 19.47 -10.10
CA TRP A 161 15.03 19.76 -11.52
C TRP A 161 14.10 18.75 -12.19
N ASP A 162 13.45 19.15 -13.28
CA ASP A 162 12.53 18.31 -14.08
C ASP A 162 11.30 17.79 -13.30
N SER A 163 11.07 18.35 -12.11
CA SER A 163 9.98 17.93 -11.20
C SER A 163 8.57 18.19 -11.75
N ASN A 164 8.44 19.10 -12.73
CA ASN A 164 7.18 19.38 -13.44
C ASN A 164 6.68 18.20 -14.28
N HIS A 165 7.52 17.20 -14.56
CA HIS A 165 7.17 15.94 -15.23
C HIS A 165 6.74 14.83 -14.29
N ILE A 166 6.81 15.09 -12.98
CA ILE A 166 6.37 14.14 -11.95
C ILE A 166 5.05 14.61 -11.38
N HIS A 167 4.07 13.71 -11.32
CA HIS A 167 2.71 13.99 -10.86
C HIS A 167 2.37 13.14 -9.64
N GLN A 168 1.59 13.69 -8.72
CA GLN A 168 1.07 12.92 -7.60
C GLN A 168 -0.26 12.26 -7.98
N TYR A 169 -0.39 10.94 -7.72
CA TYR A 169 -1.63 10.20 -7.91
C TYR A 169 -1.94 9.38 -6.65
N ILE A 170 -2.77 9.94 -5.77
CA ILE A 170 -3.18 9.38 -4.48
C ILE A 170 -4.71 9.39 -4.35
N PRO A 171 -5.43 8.62 -5.19
CA PRO A 171 -6.89 8.71 -5.31
C PRO A 171 -7.62 8.36 -4.01
N TYR A 172 -6.98 7.64 -3.08
CA TYR A 172 -7.59 7.16 -1.86
C TYR A 172 -7.46 8.11 -0.66
N VAL A 173 -6.69 9.19 -0.78
CA VAL A 173 -6.40 10.09 0.34
C VAL A 173 -7.63 10.79 0.95
N LYS A 174 -8.77 10.83 0.24
CA LYS A 174 -10.03 11.47 0.69
C LYS A 174 -11.22 10.51 0.69
N VAL A 175 -10.98 9.19 0.63
CA VAL A 175 -12.06 8.20 0.60
C VAL A 175 -11.92 7.23 1.77
N ASN A 176 -13.03 6.58 2.13
CA ASN A 176 -13.03 5.54 3.14
C ASN A 176 -12.59 4.19 2.54
N LYS A 177 -12.34 3.22 3.41
CA LYS A 177 -11.83 1.91 3.01
C LYS A 177 -12.84 1.07 2.21
N ILE A 178 -14.14 1.32 2.40
CA ILE A 178 -15.22 0.69 1.61
C ILE A 178 -15.11 1.12 0.15
N ASP A 179 -14.85 2.39 -0.11
CA ASP A 179 -14.71 2.90 -1.46
C ASP A 179 -13.44 2.38 -2.14
N ILE A 180 -12.37 2.12 -1.37
CA ILE A 180 -11.17 1.43 -1.87
C ILE A 180 -11.52 0.01 -2.34
N LEU A 181 -12.29 -0.75 -1.55
CA LEU A 181 -12.70 -2.10 -1.94
C LEU A 181 -13.66 -2.07 -3.13
N LYS A 182 -14.59 -1.11 -3.21
CA LYS A 182 -15.45 -0.91 -4.39
C LYS A 182 -14.63 -0.61 -5.65
N ASP A 183 -13.58 0.20 -5.53
CA ASP A 183 -12.68 0.49 -6.64
C ASP A 183 -11.92 -0.75 -7.10
N ALA A 184 -11.45 -1.57 -6.16
CA ALA A 184 -10.84 -2.86 -6.49
C ALA A 184 -11.80 -3.81 -7.22
N ILE A 185 -13.08 -3.91 -6.77
CA ILE A 185 -14.12 -4.68 -7.43
C ILE A 185 -14.30 -4.21 -8.89
N ASN A 186 -14.45 -2.90 -9.07
CA ASN A 186 -14.64 -2.31 -10.39
C ASN A 186 -13.41 -2.49 -11.29
N SER A 187 -12.22 -2.36 -10.74
CA SER A 187 -10.96 -2.56 -11.44
C SER A 187 -10.78 -4.02 -11.87
N CYS A 188 -11.04 -4.99 -10.99
CA CYS A 188 -11.03 -6.41 -11.35
C CYS A 188 -12.00 -6.70 -12.49
N LYS A 189 -13.23 -6.16 -12.42
CA LYS A 189 -14.23 -6.33 -13.50
C LYS A 189 -13.74 -5.78 -14.84
N LYS A 190 -13.12 -4.58 -14.86
CA LYS A 190 -12.55 -3.99 -16.09
C LYS A 190 -11.41 -4.81 -16.66
N LEU A 191 -10.58 -5.39 -15.78
CA LEU A 191 -9.39 -6.16 -16.17
C LEU A 191 -9.70 -7.65 -16.47
N GLY A 192 -10.92 -8.11 -16.24
CA GLY A 192 -11.29 -9.54 -16.38
C GLY A 192 -10.64 -10.44 -15.33
N LEU A 193 -10.36 -9.89 -14.14
CA LEU A 193 -9.76 -10.60 -13.01
C LEU A 193 -10.82 -11.08 -12.03
N ASP A 194 -10.55 -12.20 -11.36
CA ASP A 194 -11.35 -12.67 -10.22
C ASP A 194 -10.92 -11.92 -8.94
N LEU A 195 -11.89 -11.26 -8.30
CA LEU A 195 -11.65 -10.50 -7.09
C LEU A 195 -11.17 -11.38 -5.92
N ASN A 196 -11.80 -12.54 -5.73
CA ASN A 196 -11.48 -13.42 -4.62
C ASN A 196 -10.08 -14.00 -4.77
N GLU A 197 -9.72 -14.42 -5.99
CA GLU A 197 -8.36 -14.89 -6.30
C GLU A 197 -7.30 -13.82 -6.05
N PHE A 198 -7.61 -12.56 -6.34
CA PHE A 198 -6.68 -11.48 -6.08
C PHE A 198 -6.64 -11.11 -4.59
N MET A 199 -7.80 -10.93 -3.94
CA MET A 199 -7.88 -10.47 -2.55
C MET A 199 -7.42 -11.51 -1.54
N LYS A 200 -7.54 -12.82 -1.81
CA LYS A 200 -6.96 -13.86 -0.93
C LYS A 200 -5.43 -13.76 -0.83
N ASN A 201 -4.80 -13.15 -1.82
CA ASN A 201 -3.37 -12.90 -1.86
C ASN A 201 -3.02 -11.47 -1.39
N THR A 202 -3.79 -10.91 -0.45
CA THR A 202 -3.47 -9.65 0.22
C THR A 202 -3.44 -9.85 1.72
N LEU A 203 -2.43 -9.29 2.40
CA LEU A 203 -2.26 -9.38 3.84
C LEU A 203 -2.32 -7.98 4.45
N SER A 204 -3.39 -7.69 5.20
CA SER A 204 -3.50 -6.43 5.96
C SER A 204 -3.12 -6.60 7.44
N CYS A 205 -2.94 -7.82 7.89
CA CYS A 205 -2.73 -8.15 9.30
C CYS A 205 -1.37 -7.66 9.82
N TYR A 206 -1.37 -7.01 10.98
CA TYR A 206 -0.16 -6.58 11.67
C TYR A 206 0.51 -7.68 12.51
N LYS A 207 -0.21 -8.78 12.80
CA LYS A 207 0.27 -9.89 13.61
C LYS A 207 -0.16 -11.23 12.99
N PRO A 208 0.32 -11.55 11.77
CA PRO A 208 0.02 -12.86 11.17
C PRO A 208 0.73 -13.97 11.94
N ASP A 209 0.24 -15.20 11.83
CA ASP A 209 0.94 -16.38 12.36
C ASP A 209 2.16 -16.77 11.49
N LYS A 210 2.81 -17.87 11.87
CA LYS A 210 4.02 -18.34 11.16
C LYS A 210 3.73 -18.77 9.71
N GLU A 211 2.52 -19.19 9.43
CA GLU A 211 2.04 -19.56 8.09
C GLU A 211 1.65 -18.36 7.26
N GLY A 212 1.42 -17.20 7.89
CA GLY A 212 0.99 -15.94 7.27
C GLY A 212 -0.52 -15.72 7.33
N ARG A 213 -1.28 -16.53 8.09
CA ARG A 213 -2.72 -16.32 8.26
C ARG A 213 -2.99 -15.10 9.14
N ALA A 214 -4.03 -14.36 8.82
CA ALA A 214 -4.40 -13.14 9.52
C ALA A 214 -4.96 -13.43 10.93
N CYS A 215 -4.64 -12.58 11.92
CA CYS A 215 -5.07 -12.82 13.30
C CYS A 215 -6.58 -12.60 13.56
N GLY A 216 -7.28 -11.86 12.69
CA GLY A 216 -8.69 -11.52 12.86
C GLY A 216 -9.00 -10.50 13.96
N LYS A 217 -8.02 -10.08 14.75
CA LYS A 217 -8.22 -9.33 16.01
C LYS A 217 -7.53 -7.95 16.05
N CYS A 218 -6.49 -7.72 15.26
CA CYS A 218 -5.83 -6.42 15.22
C CYS A 218 -6.71 -5.39 14.48
N PRO A 219 -6.50 -4.08 14.68
CA PRO A 219 -7.39 -3.04 14.13
C PRO A 219 -7.63 -3.17 12.63
N THR A 220 -6.59 -3.44 11.86
CA THR A 220 -6.72 -3.57 10.40
C THR A 220 -7.46 -4.84 9.97
N CYS A 221 -7.38 -5.96 10.73
CA CYS A 221 -8.19 -7.14 10.47
C CYS A 221 -9.67 -6.88 10.74
N MET A 222 -9.98 -6.22 11.85
CA MET A 222 -11.36 -5.88 12.20
C MET A 222 -11.98 -4.96 11.16
N GLU A 223 -11.24 -3.93 10.75
CA GLU A 223 -11.66 -3.01 9.68
C GLU A 223 -11.87 -3.76 8.36
N ARG A 224 -10.94 -4.63 7.96
CA ARG A 224 -11.06 -5.42 6.73
C ARG A 224 -12.29 -6.33 6.74
N LEU A 225 -12.52 -7.07 7.80
CA LEU A 225 -13.71 -7.91 7.96
C LEU A 225 -15.01 -7.09 7.92
N SER A 226 -15.01 -5.90 8.53
CA SER A 226 -16.17 -5.00 8.53
C SER A 226 -16.53 -4.53 7.12
N ILE A 227 -15.56 -4.08 6.31
CA ILE A 227 -15.83 -3.57 4.97
C ILE A 227 -16.31 -4.66 4.00
N PHE A 228 -15.77 -5.88 4.09
CA PHE A 228 -16.28 -6.99 3.29
C PHE A 228 -17.73 -7.34 3.68
N ARG A 229 -18.03 -7.41 4.97
CA ARG A 229 -19.39 -7.66 5.48
C ARG A 229 -20.37 -6.57 5.05
N GLU A 230 -19.97 -5.29 5.10
CA GLU A 230 -20.82 -4.17 4.70
C GLU A 230 -21.20 -4.19 3.22
N LEU A 231 -20.33 -4.74 2.38
CA LEU A 231 -20.61 -4.96 0.96
C LEU A 231 -21.32 -6.30 0.67
N GLY A 232 -21.69 -7.07 1.72
CA GLY A 232 -22.32 -8.38 1.56
C GLY A 232 -21.38 -9.44 0.97
N LEU A 233 -20.08 -9.28 1.13
CA LEU A 233 -19.04 -10.17 0.64
C LEU A 233 -18.40 -10.94 1.80
N GLU A 234 -17.91 -12.14 1.50
CA GLU A 234 -17.01 -12.88 2.38
C GLU A 234 -15.56 -12.49 2.06
N ASP A 235 -14.76 -12.22 3.11
CA ASP A 235 -13.34 -11.94 2.91
C ASP A 235 -12.59 -13.23 2.57
N PRO A 236 -11.93 -13.31 1.40
CA PRO A 236 -11.24 -14.53 0.98
C PRO A 236 -9.87 -14.75 1.66
N ALA A 237 -9.44 -13.87 2.55
CA ALA A 237 -8.19 -14.03 3.29
C ALA A 237 -8.27 -15.18 4.29
N GLU A 238 -7.14 -15.85 4.52
CA GLU A 238 -7.04 -16.90 5.52
C GLU A 238 -6.86 -16.31 6.93
N TYR A 239 -7.69 -16.73 7.88
CA TYR A 239 -7.64 -16.31 9.27
C TYR A 239 -7.22 -17.46 10.18
N MET A 240 -6.59 -17.10 11.32
CA MET A 240 -6.37 -18.05 12.41
C MET A 240 -7.72 -18.56 12.95
N GLU A 241 -7.77 -19.81 13.42
CA GLU A 241 -8.93 -20.39 14.12
C GLU A 241 -9.13 -19.77 15.52
#